data_7fb2440e0378a5bdbc0ab91bbfee9142
#
_entry.id   7fb2440e0378a5bdbc0ab91bbfee9142
#
_cell.length_a   1.000
_cell.length_b   1.000
_cell.length_c   1.000
_cell.angle_alpha   90.00
_cell.angle_beta   90.00
_cell.angle_gamma   90.00
#
_symmetry.space_group_name_H-M   'P 1'
#
loop_
_entity.id
_entity.type
_entity.pdbx_description
1 polymer ?
#
loop_
_entity_poly.entity_id
_entity_poly.type
_entity_poly.pdbx_seq_one_letter_code
_entity_poly.pdbx_strand_id
1 'polypeptide(L)'
;KKAESQNPLFHKLGKAYKTPAFECEGWWVWGSSVIKGEDGKYHMFVSRFPKSLPFHPGWMVASEIVHATSDVPQGPYQLSDIALKERGAQYWDGRSAHNPRILKSGDTYYLIYMGSTHPFDTPTAEQLTLESPWCIVARSNKRVGIAKSKSLYGPWTRLDEPILKTKPNTFYSFLTSNPSPIVEEDGSVTMIFKGREYIGNDKYSDMALGIAKAKHIEGPYEVQNNNQPIFQVNGQGEAEDPFLWKDKEGYHIIFKDHVGKYTVESKAGAMAHSKDAIRWTVDKDAQAYSKTVEWA
;
A
#
# COMPACT_ATOMS: atom_id res chain seq x y z
N LYS A 1 -15.67 -29.87 4.20
CA LYS A 1 -14.90 -29.30 3.04
C LYS A 1 -15.23 -27.83 3.02
N LYS A 2 -14.24 -26.93 3.20
CA LYS A 2 -14.42 -25.51 2.89
C LYS A 2 -14.84 -25.39 1.43
N ALA A 3 -15.82 -24.56 1.14
CA ALA A 3 -16.21 -24.28 -0.24
C ALA A 3 -15.01 -23.64 -0.95
N GLU A 4 -14.59 -24.20 -2.05
CA GLU A 4 -13.51 -23.66 -2.88
C GLU A 4 -14.04 -22.47 -3.66
N SER A 5 -13.25 -21.40 -3.74
CA SER A 5 -13.63 -20.21 -4.51
C SER A 5 -13.79 -20.55 -5.99
N GLN A 6 -14.81 -19.96 -6.63
CA GLN A 6 -15.00 -20.07 -8.07
C GLN A 6 -14.40 -18.88 -8.84
N ASN A 7 -13.66 -18.00 -8.16
CA ASN A 7 -13.01 -16.86 -8.81
C ASN A 7 -11.94 -17.35 -9.79
N PRO A 8 -11.94 -16.87 -11.06
CA PRO A 8 -10.96 -17.32 -12.07
C PRO A 8 -9.51 -17.05 -11.70
N LEU A 9 -9.23 -15.96 -10.95
CA LEU A 9 -7.89 -15.64 -10.50
C LEU A 9 -7.42 -16.64 -9.44
N PHE A 10 -8.30 -17.06 -8.52
CA PHE A 10 -8.00 -18.07 -7.50
C PHE A 10 -7.44 -19.35 -8.12
N HIS A 11 -8.05 -19.82 -9.21
CA HIS A 11 -7.62 -21.03 -9.92
C HIS A 11 -6.35 -20.85 -10.76
N LYS A 12 -5.96 -19.61 -11.07
CA LYS A 12 -4.72 -19.30 -11.78
C LYS A 12 -3.51 -19.14 -10.87
N LEU A 13 -3.72 -18.97 -9.57
CA LEU A 13 -2.63 -18.86 -8.61
C LEU A 13 -1.93 -20.22 -8.49
N GLY A 14 -0.62 -20.21 -8.68
CA GLY A 14 0.23 -21.36 -8.41
C GLY A 14 0.43 -21.57 -6.91
N LYS A 15 1.13 -22.67 -6.58
CA LYS A 15 1.55 -22.93 -5.19
C LYS A 15 2.50 -21.84 -4.70
N ALA A 16 2.29 -21.38 -3.47
CA ALA A 16 3.23 -20.46 -2.84
C ALA A 16 4.57 -21.16 -2.56
N TYR A 17 5.66 -20.46 -2.85
CA TYR A 17 7.00 -20.95 -2.53
C TYR A 17 7.25 -20.84 -1.02
N LYS A 18 7.94 -21.84 -0.44
CA LYS A 18 8.39 -21.79 0.96
C LYS A 18 9.58 -20.85 1.15
N THR A 19 10.44 -20.77 0.11
CA THR A 19 11.57 -19.85 0.12
C THR A 19 11.07 -18.44 -0.14
N PRO A 20 11.41 -17.46 0.72
CA PRO A 20 10.99 -16.08 0.51
C PRO A 20 11.66 -15.49 -0.74
N ALA A 21 10.92 -14.66 -1.47
CA ALA A 21 11.45 -13.94 -2.63
C ALA A 21 12.54 -12.92 -2.23
N PHE A 22 12.41 -12.35 -1.04
CA PHE A 22 13.38 -11.43 -0.44
C PHE A 22 13.34 -11.53 1.08
N GLU A 23 14.49 -11.55 1.69
CA GLU A 23 14.66 -11.47 3.15
C GLU A 23 15.88 -10.61 3.49
N CYS A 24 15.89 -10.08 4.69
CA CYS A 24 16.97 -9.25 5.19
C CYS A 24 17.21 -9.59 6.67
N GLU A 25 18.41 -10.04 6.99
CA GLU A 25 18.78 -10.42 8.36
C GLU A 25 18.61 -9.22 9.32
N GLY A 26 17.95 -9.45 10.46
CA GLY A 26 17.67 -8.41 11.45
C GLY A 26 16.49 -7.49 11.12
N TRP A 27 15.81 -7.72 9.99
CA TRP A 27 14.72 -6.87 9.52
C TRP A 27 13.44 -7.66 9.27
N TRP A 28 12.31 -7.07 9.62
CA TRP A 28 11.01 -7.45 9.08
C TRP A 28 10.89 -6.90 7.65
N VAL A 29 10.31 -7.67 6.76
CA VAL A 29 10.07 -7.29 5.36
C VAL A 29 8.58 -7.33 5.09
N TRP A 30 8.05 -6.29 4.43
CA TRP A 30 6.63 -6.19 4.13
C TRP A 30 6.36 -5.31 2.92
N GLY A 31 5.28 -5.62 2.18
CA GLY A 31 4.73 -4.78 1.12
C GLY A 31 5.75 -4.40 0.04
N SER A 32 5.70 -5.09 -1.08
CA SER A 32 6.62 -4.85 -2.19
C SER A 32 5.90 -4.46 -3.47
N SER A 33 6.65 -3.83 -4.35
CA SER A 33 6.25 -3.54 -5.73
C SER A 33 7.42 -3.81 -6.65
N VAL A 34 7.16 -4.44 -7.80
CA VAL A 34 8.19 -4.90 -8.74
C VAL A 34 7.97 -4.28 -10.10
N ILE A 35 9.06 -3.87 -10.75
CA ILE A 35 9.09 -3.42 -12.14
C ILE A 35 10.23 -4.12 -12.88
N LYS A 36 10.04 -4.41 -14.16
CA LYS A 36 11.14 -4.85 -15.03
C LYS A 36 11.91 -3.64 -15.52
N GLY A 37 13.21 -3.61 -15.29
CA GLY A 37 14.11 -2.55 -15.73
C GLY A 37 14.53 -2.70 -17.20
N GLU A 38 15.09 -1.63 -17.74
CA GLU A 38 15.68 -1.62 -19.10
C GLU A 38 16.97 -2.44 -19.16
N ASP A 39 17.62 -2.69 -18.02
CA ASP A 39 18.76 -3.61 -17.87
C ASP A 39 18.35 -5.09 -17.92
N GLY A 40 17.05 -5.37 -18.10
CA GLY A 40 16.50 -6.71 -18.17
C GLY A 40 16.22 -7.36 -16.82
N LYS A 41 16.64 -6.74 -15.72
CA LYS A 41 16.40 -7.23 -14.35
C LYS A 41 15.02 -6.83 -13.83
N TYR A 42 14.60 -7.54 -12.80
CA TYR A 42 13.43 -7.18 -11.99
C TYR A 42 13.90 -6.41 -10.78
N HIS A 43 13.28 -5.27 -10.53
CA HIS A 43 13.58 -4.34 -9.45
C HIS A 43 12.43 -4.33 -8.46
N MET A 44 12.68 -4.78 -7.25
CA MET A 44 11.75 -4.79 -6.14
C MET A 44 12.02 -3.60 -5.23
N PHE A 45 11.00 -2.82 -4.95
CA PHE A 45 11.00 -1.83 -3.88
C PHE A 45 10.14 -2.38 -2.75
N VAL A 46 10.68 -2.47 -1.56
CA VAL A 46 10.08 -3.22 -0.46
C VAL A 46 10.35 -2.51 0.86
N SER A 47 9.35 -2.52 1.74
CA SER A 47 9.48 -1.98 3.09
C SER A 47 10.26 -2.92 3.98
N ARG A 48 11.15 -2.37 4.82
CA ARG A 48 11.73 -3.09 5.93
C ARG A 48 11.76 -2.23 7.20
N PHE A 49 11.73 -2.87 8.34
CA PHE A 49 11.83 -2.23 9.65
C PHE A 49 12.50 -3.18 10.65
N PRO A 50 13.19 -2.65 11.70
CA PRO A 50 14.08 -3.48 12.51
C PRO A 50 13.32 -4.51 13.36
N LYS A 51 13.87 -5.71 13.47
CA LYS A 51 13.37 -6.77 14.36
C LYS A 51 13.58 -6.49 15.85
N SER A 52 14.30 -5.43 16.19
CA SER A 52 14.33 -4.89 17.57
C SER A 52 13.00 -4.29 18.00
N LEU A 53 12.08 -4.04 17.06
CA LEU A 53 10.71 -3.63 17.31
C LEU A 53 9.74 -4.78 16.97
N PRO A 54 8.55 -4.86 17.62
CA PRO A 54 7.56 -5.85 17.22
C PRO A 54 7.11 -5.64 15.77
N PHE A 55 6.78 -6.73 15.08
CA PHE A 55 6.30 -6.65 13.70
C PHE A 55 5.14 -5.65 13.57
N HIS A 56 4.16 -5.75 14.44
CA HIS A 56 3.08 -4.78 14.56
C HIS A 56 3.08 -4.21 15.98
N PRO A 57 3.32 -2.90 16.15
CA PRO A 57 3.23 -1.81 15.15
C PRO A 57 4.57 -1.22 14.68
N GLY A 58 5.69 -1.92 14.73
CA GLY A 58 7.02 -1.41 14.38
C GLY A 58 7.10 -0.73 13.00
N TRP A 59 6.41 -1.29 11.99
CA TRP A 59 6.35 -0.72 10.64
C TRP A 59 5.83 0.72 10.59
N MET A 60 5.03 1.10 11.57
CA MET A 60 4.38 2.41 11.61
C MET A 60 5.35 3.55 11.98
N VAL A 61 6.40 3.22 12.72
CA VAL A 61 7.29 4.20 13.34
C VAL A 61 8.73 4.15 12.85
N ALA A 62 9.14 3.11 12.13
CA ALA A 62 10.54 2.90 11.76
C ALA A 62 10.74 2.20 10.40
N SER A 63 9.80 2.30 9.47
CA SER A 63 9.93 1.65 8.17
C SER A 63 10.74 2.50 7.19
N GLU A 64 11.57 1.82 6.39
CA GLU A 64 12.27 2.40 5.24
C GLU A 64 12.00 1.56 3.98
N ILE A 65 12.19 2.13 2.81
CA ILE A 65 12.04 1.43 1.53
C ILE A 65 13.41 1.12 0.97
N VAL A 66 13.67 -0.17 0.72
CA VAL A 66 14.89 -0.65 0.09
C VAL A 66 14.61 -1.13 -1.33
N HIS A 67 15.67 -1.17 -2.12
CA HIS A 67 15.68 -1.64 -3.48
C HIS A 67 16.48 -2.94 -3.57
N ALA A 68 15.92 -3.93 -4.24
CA ALA A 68 16.54 -5.22 -4.48
C ALA A 68 16.34 -5.66 -5.94
N THR A 69 17.23 -6.49 -6.47
CA THR A 69 17.18 -6.91 -7.87
C THR A 69 17.21 -8.42 -8.02
N SER A 70 16.62 -8.92 -9.11
CA SER A 70 16.65 -10.32 -9.51
C SER A 70 16.64 -10.46 -11.02
N ASP A 71 17.16 -11.56 -11.54
CA ASP A 71 17.08 -11.88 -12.97
C ASP A 71 15.73 -12.48 -13.37
N VAL A 72 14.93 -12.93 -12.38
CA VAL A 72 13.59 -13.50 -12.60
C VAL A 72 12.56 -12.86 -11.65
N PRO A 73 11.28 -12.77 -12.05
CA PRO A 73 10.27 -12.05 -11.26
C PRO A 73 9.99 -12.70 -9.90
N GLN A 74 10.19 -14.00 -9.75
CA GLN A 74 9.96 -14.74 -8.51
C GLN A 74 11.06 -14.54 -7.47
N GLY A 75 12.22 -14.01 -7.89
CA GLY A 75 13.41 -13.96 -7.02
C GLY A 75 14.24 -15.27 -7.05
N PRO A 76 15.21 -15.43 -6.14
CA PRO A 76 15.44 -14.52 -4.99
C PRO A 76 15.98 -13.16 -5.42
N TYR A 77 15.57 -12.13 -4.69
CA TYR A 77 16.06 -10.78 -4.88
C TYR A 77 17.26 -10.51 -3.97
N GLN A 78 18.25 -9.81 -4.50
CA GLN A 78 19.42 -9.37 -3.75
C GLN A 78 19.31 -7.89 -3.41
N LEU A 79 19.53 -7.53 -2.15
CA LEU A 79 19.57 -6.15 -1.71
C LEU A 79 20.60 -5.34 -2.51
N SER A 80 20.16 -4.25 -3.09
CA SER A 80 21.01 -3.31 -3.85
C SER A 80 21.34 -2.07 -3.02
N ASP A 81 20.31 -1.33 -2.60
CA ASP A 81 20.48 -0.04 -1.92
C ASP A 81 19.25 0.33 -1.10
N ILE A 82 19.34 1.45 -0.37
CA ILE A 82 18.21 2.03 0.36
C ILE A 82 17.64 3.16 -0.50
N ALA A 83 16.42 2.97 -0.97
CA ALA A 83 15.74 3.98 -1.79
C ALA A 83 15.24 5.17 -0.95
N LEU A 84 14.48 4.90 0.11
CA LEU A 84 13.91 5.94 0.97
C LEU A 84 14.15 5.59 2.44
N LYS A 85 15.15 6.24 3.06
CA LYS A 85 15.45 6.10 4.49
C LYS A 85 14.76 7.18 5.32
N GLU A 86 14.80 7.05 6.64
CA GLU A 86 14.45 8.11 7.58
C GLU A 86 15.16 9.43 7.21
N ARG A 87 14.45 10.58 7.33
CA ARG A 87 14.99 11.91 7.03
C ARG A 87 14.73 12.97 8.09
N GLY A 88 14.26 12.56 9.27
CA GLY A 88 14.02 13.43 10.42
C GLY A 88 12.55 13.79 10.66
N ALA A 89 12.21 13.99 11.94
CA ALA A 89 10.84 14.18 12.40
C ALA A 89 10.14 15.45 11.84
N GLN A 90 10.92 16.41 11.36
CA GLN A 90 10.42 17.66 10.78
C GLN A 90 9.73 17.47 9.42
N TYR A 91 9.99 16.37 8.73
CA TYR A 91 9.32 16.04 7.48
C TYR A 91 8.08 15.19 7.75
N TRP A 92 7.04 15.36 6.94
CA TRP A 92 5.77 14.64 7.08
C TRP A 92 5.92 13.11 7.00
N ASP A 93 6.94 12.62 6.29
CA ASP A 93 7.30 11.21 6.12
C ASP A 93 8.66 10.86 6.75
N GLY A 94 9.10 11.69 7.70
CA GLY A 94 10.49 11.67 8.16
C GLY A 94 10.87 10.46 8.97
N ARG A 95 9.91 9.78 9.60
CA ARG A 95 10.15 8.63 10.46
C ARG A 95 9.79 7.29 9.83
N SER A 96 8.88 7.26 8.85
CA SER A 96 8.45 6.03 8.20
C SER A 96 8.07 6.26 6.75
N ALA A 97 8.63 5.44 5.85
CA ALA A 97 8.19 5.28 4.47
C ALA A 97 7.86 3.79 4.25
N HIS A 98 6.66 3.49 3.72
CA HIS A 98 6.12 2.13 3.72
C HIS A 98 5.19 1.88 2.52
N ASN A 99 4.99 0.61 2.16
CA ASN A 99 4.12 0.17 1.06
C ASN A 99 4.35 0.92 -0.26
N PRO A 100 5.54 0.80 -0.85
CA PRO A 100 5.86 1.46 -2.11
C PRO A 100 5.08 0.88 -3.29
N ARG A 101 4.83 1.76 -4.28
CA ARG A 101 4.40 1.39 -5.62
C ARG A 101 5.35 2.02 -6.63
N ILE A 102 6.06 1.19 -7.36
CA ILE A 102 6.97 1.64 -8.43
C ILE A 102 6.22 1.77 -9.75
N LEU A 103 6.39 2.91 -10.41
CA LEU A 103 5.79 3.22 -11.70
C LEU A 103 6.84 3.85 -12.61
N LYS A 104 6.62 3.75 -13.93
CA LYS A 104 7.33 4.54 -14.93
C LYS A 104 6.33 5.42 -15.68
N SER A 105 6.64 6.69 -15.84
CA SER A 105 5.90 7.61 -16.69
C SER A 105 6.88 8.44 -17.52
N GLY A 106 6.80 8.30 -18.84
CA GLY A 106 7.83 8.83 -19.73
C GLY A 106 9.20 8.20 -19.44
N ASP A 107 10.19 9.03 -19.21
CA ASP A 107 11.58 8.66 -18.89
C ASP A 107 11.90 8.68 -17.39
N THR A 108 10.89 8.81 -16.55
CA THR A 108 11.04 9.00 -15.11
C THR A 108 10.35 7.87 -14.34
N TYR A 109 11.05 7.38 -13.31
CA TYR A 109 10.51 6.43 -12.34
C TYR A 109 9.95 7.16 -11.14
N TYR A 110 8.87 6.62 -10.58
CA TYR A 110 8.18 7.17 -9.43
C TYR A 110 7.92 6.09 -8.39
N LEU A 111 8.20 6.41 -7.14
CA LEU A 111 7.75 5.65 -5.98
C LEU A 111 6.61 6.42 -5.33
N ILE A 112 5.41 5.85 -5.37
CA ILE A 112 4.28 6.34 -4.57
C ILE A 112 4.18 5.45 -3.34
N TYR A 113 4.16 6.06 -2.15
CA TYR A 113 4.29 5.35 -0.88
C TYR A 113 3.44 6.02 0.20
N MET A 114 3.22 5.33 1.29
CA MET A 114 2.71 5.97 2.50
C MET A 114 3.86 6.35 3.43
N GLY A 115 3.76 7.54 4.02
CA GLY A 115 4.74 8.03 4.97
C GLY A 115 4.08 8.52 6.25
N SER A 116 4.86 8.62 7.30
CA SER A 116 4.43 9.23 8.55
C SER A 116 5.62 9.77 9.35
N THR A 117 5.29 10.50 10.42
CA THR A 117 6.28 11.04 11.35
C THR A 117 5.74 11.08 12.78
N HIS A 118 6.65 11.16 13.72
CA HIS A 118 6.39 11.41 15.13
C HIS A 118 7.57 12.19 15.73
N PRO A 119 7.36 13.01 16.77
CA PRO A 119 8.41 13.86 17.35
C PRO A 119 9.29 13.13 18.39
N PHE A 120 8.98 11.87 18.69
CA PHE A 120 9.62 11.12 19.77
C PHE A 120 10.93 10.47 19.30
N ASP A 121 11.78 10.09 20.27
CA ASP A 121 12.91 9.21 20.01
C ASP A 121 12.44 7.81 19.58
N THR A 122 13.36 7.01 19.05
CA THR A 122 13.06 5.61 18.69
C THR A 122 12.61 4.85 19.92
N PRO A 123 11.43 4.21 19.91
CA PRO A 123 10.94 3.46 21.07
C PRO A 123 11.71 2.15 21.28
N THR A 124 11.70 1.64 22.48
CA THR A 124 12.03 0.22 22.72
C THR A 124 10.84 -0.68 22.37
N ALA A 125 11.07 -1.99 22.27
CA ALA A 125 10.00 -2.94 21.98
C ALA A 125 8.87 -2.89 23.03
N GLU A 126 9.24 -2.72 24.31
CA GLU A 126 8.30 -2.65 25.42
C GLU A 126 7.47 -1.37 25.43
N GLN A 127 8.03 -0.27 24.94
CA GLN A 127 7.35 1.02 24.86
C GLN A 127 6.35 1.06 23.68
N LEU A 128 6.56 0.24 22.66
CA LEU A 128 5.80 0.32 21.41
C LEU A 128 4.60 -0.63 21.41
N THR A 129 3.46 -0.10 21.81
CA THR A 129 2.14 -0.77 21.72
C THR A 129 1.21 0.01 20.79
N LEU A 130 0.04 -0.57 20.47
CA LEU A 130 -0.97 0.11 19.65
C LEU A 130 -1.52 1.38 20.31
N GLU A 131 -1.51 1.43 21.63
CA GLU A 131 -1.99 2.56 22.45
C GLU A 131 -0.88 3.55 22.82
N SER A 132 0.37 3.26 22.44
CA SER A 132 1.50 4.13 22.74
C SER A 132 1.42 5.44 21.95
N PRO A 133 1.96 6.55 22.49
CA PRO A 133 1.98 7.84 21.79
C PRO A 133 2.60 7.78 20.40
N TRP A 134 3.63 6.95 20.22
CA TRP A 134 4.26 6.74 18.91
C TRP A 134 3.25 6.27 17.87
N CYS A 135 2.44 5.27 18.20
CA CYS A 135 1.47 4.71 17.26
C CYS A 135 0.30 5.65 16.98
N ILE A 136 -0.21 6.31 18.00
CA ILE A 136 -1.32 7.28 17.84
C ILE A 136 -0.88 8.42 16.93
N VAL A 137 0.27 9.04 17.22
CA VAL A 137 0.79 10.17 16.46
C VAL A 137 1.22 9.77 15.05
N ALA A 138 1.99 8.70 14.90
CA ALA A 138 2.41 8.22 13.59
C ALA A 138 1.22 7.85 12.70
N ARG A 139 0.19 7.20 13.26
CA ARG A 139 -1.02 6.83 12.52
C ARG A 139 -1.81 8.06 12.06
N SER A 140 -1.98 9.07 12.93
CA SER A 140 -2.68 10.31 12.57
C SER A 140 -1.94 11.12 11.50
N ASN A 141 -0.62 10.97 11.41
CA ASN A 141 0.24 11.66 10.43
C ASN A 141 0.41 10.89 9.11
N LYS A 142 -0.18 9.71 8.95
CA LYS A 142 -0.06 8.97 7.70
C LYS A 142 -0.66 9.72 6.52
N ARG A 143 0.11 9.83 5.46
CA ARG A 143 -0.28 10.42 4.16
C ARG A 143 0.36 9.64 3.02
N VAL A 144 -0.12 9.89 1.82
CA VAL A 144 0.47 9.37 0.59
C VAL A 144 1.40 10.41 -0.01
N GLY A 145 2.59 9.98 -0.39
CA GLY A 145 3.61 10.81 -1.00
C GLY A 145 4.26 10.19 -2.22
N ILE A 146 5.20 10.90 -2.79
CA ILE A 146 5.89 10.51 -4.02
C ILE A 146 7.38 10.87 -3.97
N ALA A 147 8.19 9.99 -4.54
CA ALA A 147 9.58 10.25 -4.88
C ALA A 147 9.81 9.93 -6.36
N LYS A 148 10.77 10.59 -6.99
CA LYS A 148 11.11 10.40 -8.39
C LYS A 148 12.60 10.23 -8.62
N SER A 149 12.94 9.52 -9.71
CA SER A 149 14.31 9.33 -10.19
C SER A 149 14.35 9.06 -11.68
N LYS A 150 15.45 9.37 -12.34
CA LYS A 150 15.74 8.96 -13.72
C LYS A 150 16.28 7.53 -13.80
N SER A 151 16.62 6.92 -12.68
CA SER A 151 17.15 5.57 -12.59
C SER A 151 16.47 4.79 -11.48
N LEU A 152 16.27 3.48 -11.67
CA LEU A 152 15.80 2.57 -10.62
C LEU A 152 16.78 2.46 -9.44
N TYR A 153 18.04 2.81 -9.66
CA TYR A 153 19.07 2.87 -8.63
C TYR A 153 19.14 4.22 -7.90
N GLY A 154 18.26 5.15 -8.24
CA GLY A 154 18.26 6.50 -7.66
C GLY A 154 19.29 7.43 -8.31
N PRO A 155 19.63 8.56 -7.68
CA PRO A 155 19.08 9.02 -6.41
C PRO A 155 17.59 9.37 -6.51
N TRP A 156 16.86 9.13 -5.41
CA TRP A 156 15.45 9.43 -5.29
C TRP A 156 15.22 10.81 -4.67
N THR A 157 14.42 11.64 -5.32
CA THR A 157 14.01 12.94 -4.80
C THR A 157 12.57 12.87 -4.34
N ARG A 158 12.33 13.11 -3.03
CA ARG A 158 10.99 13.17 -2.43
C ARG A 158 10.39 14.56 -2.56
N LEU A 159 9.06 14.64 -2.69
CA LEU A 159 8.35 15.88 -2.44
C LEU A 159 8.23 16.10 -0.92
N ASP A 160 8.37 17.36 -0.50
CA ASP A 160 8.27 17.75 0.91
C ASP A 160 6.82 17.90 1.40
N GLU A 161 5.86 17.77 0.50
CA GLU A 161 4.43 17.72 0.80
C GLU A 161 3.82 16.41 0.32
N PRO A 162 2.86 15.84 1.07
CA PRO A 162 2.13 14.67 0.59
C PRO A 162 1.26 15.01 -0.62
N ILE A 163 1.13 14.06 -1.55
CA ILE A 163 0.29 14.23 -2.75
C ILE A 163 -1.20 13.96 -2.48
N LEU A 164 -1.53 13.29 -1.39
CA LEU A 164 -2.90 13.06 -0.95
C LEU A 164 -3.02 13.36 0.54
N LYS A 165 -3.60 14.51 0.85
CA LYS A 165 -3.85 14.99 2.22
C LYS A 165 -5.20 14.51 2.73
N THR A 166 -5.38 14.56 4.05
CA THR A 166 -6.69 14.35 4.68
C THR A 166 -7.61 15.54 4.42
N LYS A 167 -8.92 15.31 4.50
CA LYS A 167 -9.94 16.34 4.37
C LYS A 167 -10.97 16.20 5.50
N PRO A 168 -11.26 17.27 6.25
CA PRO A 168 -12.28 17.25 7.30
C PRO A 168 -13.65 16.76 6.78
N ASN A 169 -14.40 16.08 7.66
CA ASN A 169 -15.75 15.58 7.38
C ASN A 169 -15.83 14.61 6.19
N THR A 170 -14.78 13.80 5.99
CA THR A 170 -14.76 12.74 4.97
C THR A 170 -14.29 11.43 5.59
N PHE A 171 -14.49 10.31 4.87
CA PHE A 171 -13.99 8.99 5.29
C PHE A 171 -12.47 8.89 5.41
N TYR A 172 -11.73 9.88 4.91
CA TYR A 172 -10.27 9.97 4.99
C TYR A 172 -9.79 11.19 5.80
N SER A 173 -10.60 11.65 6.74
CA SER A 173 -10.27 12.82 7.57
C SER A 173 -9.15 12.55 8.58
N PHE A 174 -8.92 11.28 8.96
CA PHE A 174 -7.87 10.90 9.90
C PHE A 174 -6.56 10.55 9.21
N LEU A 175 -6.59 9.70 8.19
CA LEU A 175 -5.41 9.30 7.43
C LEU A 175 -5.72 8.97 5.97
N THR A 176 -4.66 9.05 5.14
CA THR A 176 -4.58 8.46 3.80
C THR A 176 -3.37 7.53 3.74
N SER A 177 -3.52 6.35 3.15
CA SER A 177 -2.42 5.36 3.07
C SER A 177 -2.67 4.30 2.00
N ASN A 178 -1.79 3.30 1.91
CA ASN A 178 -1.88 2.13 1.03
C ASN A 178 -2.25 2.50 -0.42
N PRO A 179 -1.44 3.33 -1.09
CA PRO A 179 -1.75 3.76 -2.45
C PRO A 179 -1.59 2.62 -3.44
N SER A 180 -2.47 2.56 -4.42
CA SER A 180 -2.36 1.69 -5.59
C SER A 180 -2.68 2.47 -6.85
N PRO A 181 -1.69 3.15 -7.44
CA PRO A 181 -1.84 3.95 -8.64
C PRO A 181 -1.65 3.14 -9.92
N ILE A 182 -2.27 3.63 -11.01
CA ILE A 182 -1.92 3.31 -12.39
C ILE A 182 -1.79 4.60 -13.20
N VAL A 183 -0.90 4.58 -14.19
CA VAL A 183 -0.81 5.65 -15.18
C VAL A 183 -1.70 5.28 -16.35
N GLU A 184 -2.62 6.18 -16.71
CA GLU A 184 -3.52 6.03 -17.85
C GLU A 184 -2.79 6.32 -19.17
N GLU A 185 -3.38 5.94 -20.29
CA GLU A 185 -2.79 6.15 -21.62
C GLU A 185 -2.51 7.62 -21.96
N ASP A 186 -3.33 8.53 -21.43
CA ASP A 186 -3.16 9.97 -21.58
C ASP A 186 -2.15 10.61 -20.61
N GLY A 187 -1.51 9.79 -19.76
CA GLY A 187 -0.55 10.23 -18.75
C GLY A 187 -1.16 10.69 -17.44
N SER A 188 -2.49 10.73 -17.33
CA SER A 188 -3.18 10.97 -16.08
C SER A 188 -3.04 9.76 -15.13
N VAL A 189 -3.40 9.92 -13.88
CA VAL A 189 -3.26 8.86 -12.87
C VAL A 189 -4.59 8.60 -12.19
N THR A 190 -4.90 7.31 -12.07
CA THR A 190 -6.00 6.79 -11.25
C THR A 190 -5.37 6.04 -10.07
N MET A 191 -5.77 6.35 -8.85
CA MET A 191 -5.22 5.76 -7.64
C MET A 191 -6.31 5.35 -6.66
N ILE A 192 -6.30 4.07 -6.27
CA ILE A 192 -7.04 3.61 -5.09
C ILE A 192 -6.16 3.83 -3.86
N PHE A 193 -6.77 4.25 -2.76
CA PHE A 193 -6.09 4.46 -1.49
C PHE A 193 -6.98 4.02 -0.31
N LYS A 194 -6.35 3.80 0.84
CA LYS A 194 -7.07 3.55 2.09
C LYS A 194 -7.24 4.85 2.87
N GLY A 195 -8.45 5.07 3.38
CA GLY A 195 -8.77 6.14 4.31
C GLY A 195 -9.35 5.62 5.61
N ARG A 196 -9.26 6.44 6.66
CA ARG A 196 -10.02 6.31 7.92
C ARG A 196 -10.56 7.67 8.31
N GLU A 197 -11.73 7.70 8.88
CA GLU A 197 -12.37 8.91 9.40
C GLU A 197 -11.95 9.15 10.84
N TYR A 198 -11.73 10.40 11.21
CA TYR A 198 -11.58 10.81 12.60
C TYR A 198 -12.97 10.89 13.25
N ILE A 199 -13.17 10.11 14.31
CA ILE A 199 -14.46 10.00 15.02
C ILE A 199 -14.42 10.56 16.44
N GLY A 200 -13.40 11.39 16.76
CA GLY A 200 -13.23 12.05 18.05
C GLY A 200 -12.44 11.20 19.06
N ASN A 201 -11.89 11.88 20.09
CA ASN A 201 -11.14 11.24 21.20
C ASN A 201 -9.99 10.32 20.72
N ASP A 202 -9.22 10.79 19.74
CA ASP A 202 -8.13 10.04 19.10
C ASP A 202 -8.53 8.68 18.48
N LYS A 203 -9.82 8.51 18.19
CA LYS A 203 -10.39 7.34 17.55
C LYS A 203 -10.61 7.56 16.05
N TYR A 204 -10.66 6.47 15.34
CA TYR A 204 -10.83 6.44 13.90
C TYR A 204 -11.77 5.30 13.48
N SER A 205 -12.43 5.49 12.35
CA SER A 205 -13.35 4.53 11.75
C SER A 205 -12.67 3.26 11.26
N ASP A 206 -13.45 2.29 10.80
CA ASP A 206 -12.98 1.17 9.99
C ASP A 206 -12.28 1.66 8.73
N MET A 207 -11.47 0.79 8.13
CA MET A 207 -10.75 1.08 6.89
C MET A 207 -11.71 1.10 5.70
N ALA A 208 -11.57 2.11 4.85
CA ALA A 208 -12.33 2.23 3.61
C ALA A 208 -11.40 2.54 2.44
N LEU A 209 -11.77 2.10 1.24
CA LEU A 209 -11.06 2.40 0.01
C LEU A 209 -11.71 3.58 -0.71
N GLY A 210 -10.88 4.49 -1.20
CA GLY A 210 -11.29 5.62 -2.02
C GLY A 210 -10.59 5.63 -3.35
N ILE A 211 -11.08 6.45 -4.25
CA ILE A 211 -10.50 6.70 -5.57
C ILE A 211 -10.07 8.16 -5.67
N ALA A 212 -8.84 8.40 -6.11
CA ALA A 212 -8.31 9.72 -6.43
C ALA A 212 -7.77 9.75 -7.86
N LYS A 213 -7.90 10.87 -8.52
CA LYS A 213 -7.38 11.10 -9.88
C LYS A 213 -6.55 12.36 -9.93
N ALA A 214 -5.55 12.37 -10.81
CA ALA A 214 -4.71 13.53 -11.11
C ALA A 214 -4.39 13.59 -12.60
N LYS A 215 -4.24 14.79 -13.15
CA LYS A 215 -3.77 14.99 -14.54
C LYS A 215 -2.29 14.66 -14.70
N HIS A 216 -1.52 14.80 -13.62
CA HIS A 216 -0.09 14.53 -13.57
C HIS A 216 0.22 13.66 -12.36
N ILE A 217 1.24 12.81 -12.46
CA ILE A 217 1.59 11.84 -11.41
C ILE A 217 1.99 12.50 -10.09
N GLU A 218 2.54 13.71 -10.13
CA GLU A 218 2.87 14.49 -8.93
C GLU A 218 1.66 15.26 -8.34
N GLY A 219 0.49 15.13 -8.96
CA GLY A 219 -0.76 15.77 -8.54
C GLY A 219 -1.05 17.12 -9.23
N PRO A 220 -2.00 17.87 -8.70
CA PRO A 220 -2.81 17.58 -7.51
C PRO A 220 -3.78 16.41 -7.72
N TYR A 221 -3.97 15.61 -6.68
CA TYR A 221 -4.94 14.52 -6.66
C TYR A 221 -6.27 14.99 -6.09
N GLU A 222 -7.34 14.63 -6.75
CA GLU A 222 -8.72 14.91 -6.33
C GLU A 222 -9.45 13.60 -6.04
N VAL A 223 -9.98 13.47 -4.82
CA VAL A 223 -10.81 12.33 -4.43
C VAL A 223 -12.14 12.42 -5.17
N GLN A 224 -12.48 11.34 -5.85
CA GLN A 224 -13.68 11.22 -6.66
C GLN A 224 -14.89 10.76 -5.82
N ASN A 225 -16.01 10.47 -6.49
CA ASN A 225 -17.22 9.94 -5.87
C ASN A 225 -17.76 10.82 -4.71
N ASN A 226 -17.69 12.15 -4.87
CA ASN A 226 -18.13 13.13 -3.85
C ASN A 226 -17.46 12.90 -2.49
N ASN A 227 -16.18 12.49 -2.47
CA ASN A 227 -15.42 12.13 -1.27
C ASN A 227 -16.02 10.95 -0.48
N GLN A 228 -16.79 10.07 -1.13
CA GLN A 228 -17.30 8.85 -0.53
C GLN A 228 -16.39 7.66 -0.88
N PRO A 229 -16.34 6.63 -0.04
CA PRO A 229 -15.60 5.40 -0.37
C PRO A 229 -16.23 4.68 -1.58
N ILE A 230 -15.41 3.87 -2.25
CA ILE A 230 -15.87 3.11 -3.44
C ILE A 230 -16.79 1.95 -3.09
N PHE A 231 -16.74 1.47 -1.86
CA PHE A 231 -17.72 0.55 -1.29
C PHE A 231 -18.40 1.25 -0.12
N GLN A 232 -19.74 1.24 -0.11
CA GLN A 232 -20.46 1.66 1.07
C GLN A 232 -20.38 0.56 2.13
N VAL A 233 -19.52 0.76 3.09
CA VAL A 233 -19.38 -0.12 4.23
C VAL A 233 -20.22 0.46 5.36
N ASN A 234 -21.45 0.00 5.50
CA ASN A 234 -22.32 0.35 6.62
C ASN A 234 -21.78 -0.32 7.90
N GLY A 235 -20.64 0.15 8.43
CA GLY A 235 -20.07 -0.26 9.72
C GLY A 235 -19.68 -1.75 9.86
N GLN A 236 -19.56 -2.51 8.77
CA GLN A 236 -19.35 -3.96 8.85
C GLN A 236 -18.34 -4.53 7.87
N GLY A 237 -17.37 -3.78 7.44
CA GLY A 237 -16.35 -4.37 6.57
C GLY A 237 -15.16 -3.44 6.45
N GLU A 238 -13.99 -3.99 6.69
CA GLU A 238 -12.73 -3.31 6.51
C GLU A 238 -12.05 -3.80 5.24
N ALA A 239 -11.73 -2.88 4.33
CA ALA A 239 -10.98 -3.14 3.11
C ALA A 239 -9.61 -2.47 3.17
N GLU A 240 -8.56 -3.22 2.84
CA GLU A 240 -7.17 -2.76 2.93
C GLU A 240 -6.32 -3.33 1.79
N ASP A 241 -5.12 -2.78 1.62
CA ASP A 241 -4.09 -3.25 0.69
C ASP A 241 -4.61 -3.44 -0.75
N PRO A 242 -5.18 -2.40 -1.37
CA PRO A 242 -5.66 -2.51 -2.73
C PRO A 242 -4.51 -2.70 -3.72
N PHE A 243 -4.75 -3.52 -4.74
CA PHE A 243 -3.92 -3.59 -5.93
C PHE A 243 -4.80 -3.33 -7.15
N LEU A 244 -4.57 -2.20 -7.82
CA LEU A 244 -5.31 -1.73 -8.98
C LEU A 244 -4.58 -2.10 -10.27
N TRP A 245 -5.31 -2.64 -11.25
CA TRP A 245 -4.85 -2.75 -12.63
C TRP A 245 -5.99 -2.47 -13.59
N LYS A 246 -5.64 -2.26 -14.85
CA LYS A 246 -6.57 -2.05 -15.95
C LYS A 246 -6.22 -2.96 -17.11
N ASP A 247 -7.22 -3.49 -17.75
CA ASP A 247 -7.12 -4.24 -19.00
C ASP A 247 -8.26 -3.84 -19.98
N LYS A 248 -8.44 -4.60 -21.03
CA LYS A 248 -9.51 -4.38 -22.02
C LYS A 248 -10.93 -4.46 -21.43
N GLU A 249 -11.10 -5.15 -20.33
CA GLU A 249 -12.37 -5.31 -19.63
C GLU A 249 -12.72 -4.12 -18.73
N GLY A 250 -11.72 -3.30 -18.35
CA GLY A 250 -11.84 -2.15 -17.48
C GLY A 250 -10.88 -2.20 -16.30
N TYR A 251 -11.30 -1.66 -15.18
CA TYR A 251 -10.51 -1.58 -13.96
C TYR A 251 -10.85 -2.74 -13.04
N HIS A 252 -9.81 -3.26 -12.39
CA HIS A 252 -9.90 -4.34 -11.43
C HIS A 252 -9.11 -3.99 -10.18
N ILE A 253 -9.59 -4.43 -9.02
CA ILE A 253 -8.84 -4.40 -7.77
C ILE A 253 -8.90 -5.75 -7.07
N ILE A 254 -7.81 -6.07 -6.39
CA ILE A 254 -7.81 -7.04 -5.30
C ILE A 254 -7.56 -6.25 -4.02
N PHE A 255 -8.26 -6.58 -2.96
CA PHE A 255 -8.09 -5.96 -1.65
C PHE A 255 -8.28 -6.99 -0.56
N LYS A 256 -7.67 -6.76 0.60
CA LYS A 256 -7.84 -7.61 1.77
C LYS A 256 -9.19 -7.33 2.42
N ASP A 257 -9.98 -8.37 2.56
CA ASP A 257 -11.28 -8.35 3.25
C ASP A 257 -11.09 -8.77 4.72
N HIS A 258 -10.93 -7.81 5.62
CA HIS A 258 -10.56 -8.09 7.00
C HIS A 258 -11.58 -8.92 7.78
N VAL A 259 -12.85 -8.78 7.47
CA VAL A 259 -13.94 -9.39 8.24
C VAL A 259 -14.64 -10.53 7.53
N GLY A 260 -14.30 -10.79 6.27
CA GLY A 260 -14.93 -11.85 5.47
C GLY A 260 -16.33 -11.46 4.99
N LYS A 261 -16.54 -10.18 4.67
CA LYS A 261 -17.82 -9.70 4.14
C LYS A 261 -18.05 -10.19 2.71
N TYR A 262 -17.00 -10.24 1.91
CA TYR A 262 -17.04 -10.59 0.49
C TYR A 262 -16.42 -11.93 0.17
N THR A 263 -15.60 -12.46 1.09
CA THR A 263 -14.86 -13.71 0.94
C THR A 263 -15.40 -14.79 1.88
N VAL A 264 -15.12 -16.05 1.59
CA VAL A 264 -15.55 -17.18 2.43
C VAL A 264 -14.76 -17.29 3.74
N GLU A 265 -13.69 -16.54 3.87
CA GLU A 265 -12.87 -16.45 5.08
C GLU A 265 -12.38 -15.02 5.31
N SER A 266 -12.35 -14.58 6.56
CA SER A 266 -11.80 -13.27 6.92
C SER A 266 -10.32 -13.18 6.58
N LYS A 267 -9.84 -11.99 6.20
CA LYS A 267 -8.44 -11.68 5.82
C LYS A 267 -7.98 -12.31 4.51
N ALA A 268 -8.88 -12.90 3.73
CA ALA A 268 -8.59 -13.30 2.34
C ALA A 268 -8.67 -12.11 1.38
N GLY A 269 -8.20 -12.29 0.17
CA GLY A 269 -8.28 -11.28 -0.88
C GLY A 269 -9.60 -11.31 -1.62
N ALA A 270 -10.31 -10.20 -1.64
CA ALA A 270 -11.51 -10.01 -2.45
C ALA A 270 -11.20 -9.28 -3.75
N MET A 271 -11.98 -9.55 -4.79
CA MET A 271 -11.85 -8.93 -6.11
C MET A 271 -13.10 -8.11 -6.46
N ALA A 272 -12.87 -6.97 -7.08
CA ALA A 272 -13.92 -6.11 -7.62
C ALA A 272 -13.49 -5.53 -8.96
N HIS A 273 -14.46 -5.07 -9.74
CA HIS A 273 -14.25 -4.48 -11.06
C HIS A 273 -15.08 -3.20 -11.27
N SER A 274 -14.64 -2.39 -12.24
CA SER A 274 -15.29 -1.14 -12.63
C SER A 274 -15.02 -0.82 -14.11
N LYS A 275 -15.97 -0.15 -14.77
CA LYS A 275 -15.77 0.38 -16.13
C LYS A 275 -15.17 1.80 -16.14
N ASP A 276 -15.36 2.55 -15.07
CA ASP A 276 -15.01 3.98 -14.97
C ASP A 276 -14.07 4.32 -13.79
N ALA A 277 -13.65 3.31 -13.03
CA ALA A 277 -12.88 3.40 -11.79
C ALA A 277 -13.60 4.13 -10.63
N ILE A 278 -14.85 4.54 -10.80
CA ILE A 278 -15.64 5.25 -9.79
C ILE A 278 -16.72 4.35 -9.19
N ARG A 279 -17.46 3.66 -10.06
CA ARG A 279 -18.51 2.72 -9.68
C ARG A 279 -17.98 1.30 -9.70
N TRP A 280 -17.87 0.69 -8.53
CA TRP A 280 -17.27 -0.62 -8.35
C TRP A 280 -18.32 -1.67 -7.99
N THR A 281 -18.15 -2.86 -8.54
CA THR A 281 -18.91 -4.04 -8.22
C THR A 281 -17.99 -5.11 -7.69
N VAL A 282 -18.26 -5.60 -6.47
CA VAL A 282 -17.57 -6.77 -5.92
C VAL A 282 -18.01 -8.00 -6.69
N ASP A 283 -17.06 -8.84 -7.09
CA ASP A 283 -17.34 -10.06 -7.86
C ASP A 283 -18.23 -11.00 -7.04
N LYS A 284 -19.11 -11.73 -7.73
CA LYS A 284 -20.00 -12.70 -7.08
C LYS A 284 -19.22 -13.75 -6.30
N ASP A 285 -18.16 -14.28 -6.90
CA ASP A 285 -17.19 -15.17 -6.28
C ASP A 285 -15.90 -14.38 -6.03
N ALA A 286 -15.93 -13.53 -5.01
CA ALA A 286 -14.92 -12.48 -4.85
C ALA A 286 -13.56 -12.98 -4.37
N GLN A 287 -13.47 -14.16 -3.73
CA GLN A 287 -12.21 -14.60 -3.14
C GLN A 287 -11.17 -14.95 -4.20
N ALA A 288 -10.20 -14.05 -4.37
CA ALA A 288 -9.09 -14.18 -5.32
C ALA A 288 -7.90 -14.96 -4.76
N TYR A 289 -7.68 -14.90 -3.43
CA TYR A 289 -6.66 -15.69 -2.73
C TYR A 289 -7.06 -15.97 -1.28
N SER A 290 -6.52 -17.05 -0.72
CA SER A 290 -6.75 -17.44 0.68
C SER A 290 -5.86 -16.63 1.63
N LYS A 291 -6.28 -16.49 2.89
CA LYS A 291 -5.48 -15.80 3.91
C LYS A 291 -4.18 -16.53 4.26
N THR A 292 -4.15 -17.83 4.06
CA THR A 292 -3.01 -18.71 4.36
C THR A 292 -2.62 -19.51 3.13
N VAL A 293 -1.37 -19.93 3.08
CA VAL A 293 -0.84 -20.86 2.08
C VAL A 293 -0.81 -22.28 2.62
N GLU A 294 -0.67 -23.28 1.74
CA GLU A 294 -0.77 -24.70 2.08
C GLU A 294 0.23 -25.16 3.17
N TRP A 295 1.32 -24.44 3.35
CA TRP A 295 2.41 -24.81 4.25
C TRP A 295 2.54 -23.86 5.47
N ALA A 296 1.62 -22.92 5.68
CA ALA A 296 1.63 -21.97 6.79
C ALA A 296 0.36 -22.06 7.64
#